data_b5849808203ecb1280543c4ebf64f652
#
_entry.id   b5849808203ecb1280543c4ebf64f652
#
_cell.length_a   1.000
_cell.length_b   1.000
_cell.length_c   1.000
_cell.angle_alpha   90.00
_cell.angle_beta   90.00
_cell.angle_gamma   90.00
#
_symmetry.space_group_name_H-M   'P 1'
#
loop_
_entity.id
_entity.type
_entity.pdbx_description
1 polymer ?
#
loop_
_entity_poly.entity_id
_entity_poly.type
_entity_poly.pdbx_seq_one_letter_code
_entity_poly.pdbx_strand_id
1 'polypeptide(L)'
;MKDYDVIIIGAGVSGCAIARELAKGKLRIAVLEAKSDVCEGTSKANSGIVHAGYDAVPGTLKAQLNVRGNEMMEELSKKLDFPFHRNGSLVLCFEEDAMSGLEELYQRGMENGVKELKLLSPEEVWAMEPAVSRDIVGALYAPTGGIVCPFGLNIALAENAAENGVEFYRDHKVTAIVEQRPVWTENPPAKEGRMYQVQVDGEIFVAPIVINAAGVYADEIHNMICEEKIRIVPRRGEYRLMDKNCGDLVNSTIFQQPSKMGKGILVTPTVHGNLLVGPTAEDIPDKQDVDTTAEGLAKVLNLGSNSVDALDGRQTITSFAGLRAHLVHEDPAEKSDFLIEEAAEHPGFIDVAGIESPGLTSAPAIGEYVAQIVENIYPAERKADFIDTRKGIPSMALATEEEREALIRENPAFANVICRCELVTEGEILEAIHRPVGATTLDGVKRRTRAGMGRCQAGFCSPKTLEILSRELHLDPAQITKEGTGSEILVGKNKDTAPGEGGTWKRTQEPVGKEALHE
;
A
#
# COMPACT_ATOMS: atom_id res chain seq x y z
N MET A 1 -27.21 -12.89 -7.56
CA MET A 1 -26.93 -11.55 -8.14
C MET A 1 -27.00 -10.54 -7.02
N LYS A 2 -25.95 -9.77 -6.81
CA LYS A 2 -25.83 -8.75 -5.77
C LYS A 2 -25.81 -7.36 -6.45
N ASP A 3 -26.63 -6.43 -5.96
CA ASP A 3 -27.01 -5.18 -6.64
C ASP A 3 -26.43 -3.98 -5.90
N TYR A 4 -25.68 -3.12 -6.58
CA TYR A 4 -24.99 -1.96 -6.03
C TYR A 4 -25.15 -0.75 -6.95
N ASP A 5 -24.88 0.45 -6.43
CA ASP A 5 -24.76 1.66 -7.23
C ASP A 5 -23.33 1.78 -7.81
N VAL A 6 -22.34 1.34 -7.03
CA VAL A 6 -20.91 1.38 -7.42
C VAL A 6 -20.21 0.08 -7.03
N ILE A 7 -19.44 -0.46 -7.93
CA ILE A 7 -18.49 -1.55 -7.67
C ILE A 7 -17.07 -1.00 -7.86
N ILE A 8 -16.21 -1.20 -6.86
CA ILE A 8 -14.78 -0.85 -6.90
C ILE A 8 -13.98 -2.15 -6.96
N ILE A 9 -13.10 -2.28 -7.93
CA ILE A 9 -12.23 -3.46 -8.11
C ILE A 9 -10.84 -3.15 -7.55
N GLY A 10 -10.50 -3.81 -6.44
CA GLY A 10 -9.24 -3.65 -5.72
C GLY A 10 -9.36 -2.85 -4.42
N ALA A 11 -8.85 -3.42 -3.31
CA ALA A 11 -8.80 -2.81 -1.99
C ALA A 11 -7.40 -2.33 -1.60
N GLY A 12 -6.62 -1.88 -2.58
CA GLY A 12 -5.41 -1.08 -2.37
C GLY A 12 -5.73 0.33 -1.89
N VAL A 13 -4.71 1.14 -1.64
CA VAL A 13 -4.89 2.48 -1.07
C VAL A 13 -5.79 3.38 -1.91
N SER A 14 -5.71 3.30 -3.25
CA SER A 14 -6.57 4.09 -4.15
C SER A 14 -8.03 3.64 -4.07
N GLY A 15 -8.30 2.32 -4.16
CA GLY A 15 -9.66 1.79 -4.05
C GLY A 15 -10.31 2.09 -2.70
N CYS A 16 -9.55 1.99 -1.59
CA CYS A 16 -10.06 2.33 -0.26
C CYS A 16 -10.29 3.84 -0.07
N ALA A 17 -9.46 4.69 -0.67
CA ALA A 17 -9.66 6.14 -0.66
C ALA A 17 -10.93 6.54 -1.43
N ILE A 18 -11.14 5.95 -2.62
CA ILE A 18 -12.34 6.14 -3.43
C ILE A 18 -13.58 5.65 -2.67
N ALA A 19 -13.51 4.45 -2.07
CA ALA A 19 -14.60 3.88 -1.29
C ALA A 19 -15.04 4.81 -0.15
N ARG A 20 -14.07 5.37 0.59
CA ARG A 20 -14.34 6.33 1.67
C ARG A 20 -14.98 7.62 1.15
N GLU A 21 -14.48 8.19 0.07
CA GLU A 21 -15.04 9.43 -0.48
C GLU A 21 -16.47 9.23 -0.99
N LEU A 22 -16.73 8.14 -1.72
CA LEU A 22 -18.05 7.79 -2.22
C LEU A 22 -19.04 7.43 -1.10
N ALA A 23 -18.54 6.88 0.02
CA ALA A 23 -19.36 6.56 1.19
C ALA A 23 -20.01 7.81 1.85
N LYS A 24 -19.58 9.03 1.51
CA LYS A 24 -20.24 10.28 1.89
C LYS A 24 -21.60 10.47 1.21
N GLY A 25 -21.82 9.78 0.08
CA GLY A 25 -23.11 9.74 -0.64
C GLY A 25 -24.00 8.60 -0.16
N LYS A 26 -25.30 8.72 -0.38
CA LYS A 26 -26.30 7.64 -0.15
C LYS A 26 -26.22 6.61 -1.29
N LEU A 27 -25.08 5.92 -1.38
CA LEU A 27 -24.77 4.91 -2.38
C LEU A 27 -24.58 3.55 -1.70
N ARG A 28 -24.99 2.50 -2.39
CA ARG A 28 -24.64 1.12 -2.07
C ARG A 28 -23.34 0.78 -2.82
N ILE A 29 -22.27 0.53 -2.08
CA ILE A 29 -20.93 0.38 -2.63
C ILE A 29 -20.36 -0.99 -2.25
N ALA A 30 -19.87 -1.74 -3.24
CA ALA A 30 -19.09 -2.94 -3.02
C ALA A 30 -17.63 -2.72 -3.44
N VAL A 31 -16.70 -3.22 -2.63
CA VAL A 31 -15.28 -3.33 -2.98
C VAL A 31 -14.95 -4.81 -3.15
N LEU A 32 -14.46 -5.19 -4.34
CA LEU A 32 -14.06 -6.56 -4.67
C LEU A 32 -12.54 -6.68 -4.63
N GLU A 33 -12.02 -7.48 -3.72
CA GLU A 33 -10.58 -7.70 -3.53
C GLU A 33 -10.23 -9.16 -3.84
N ALA A 34 -9.26 -9.36 -4.70
CA ALA A 34 -8.81 -10.70 -5.12
C ALA A 34 -8.10 -11.49 -4.01
N LYS A 35 -7.55 -10.79 -3.03
CA LYS A 35 -6.76 -11.37 -1.93
C LYS A 35 -7.60 -11.46 -0.65
N SER A 36 -7.02 -12.14 0.35
CA SER A 36 -7.66 -12.42 1.65
C SER A 36 -7.81 -11.20 2.56
N ASP A 37 -7.16 -10.09 2.24
CA ASP A 37 -7.23 -8.86 3.05
C ASP A 37 -7.07 -7.61 2.17
N VAL A 38 -7.42 -6.47 2.71
CA VAL A 38 -7.09 -5.16 2.11
C VAL A 38 -5.58 -4.90 2.22
N CYS A 39 -5.05 -3.99 1.40
CA CYS A 39 -3.62 -3.64 1.46
C CYS A 39 -2.66 -4.80 1.10
N GLU A 40 -3.05 -5.68 0.20
CA GLU A 40 -2.25 -6.86 -0.17
C GLU A 40 -1.32 -6.65 -1.37
N GLY A 41 -1.57 -5.65 -2.20
CA GLY A 41 -0.75 -5.33 -3.38
C GLY A 41 0.41 -4.39 -3.08
N THR A 42 0.70 -3.50 -4.01
CA THR A 42 1.76 -2.47 -3.91
C THR A 42 1.60 -1.58 -2.66
N SER A 43 0.38 -1.43 -2.16
CA SER A 43 0.08 -0.64 -0.96
C SER A 43 0.77 -1.16 0.30
N LYS A 44 1.07 -2.46 0.42
CA LYS A 44 1.85 -3.03 1.54
C LYS A 44 3.37 -2.97 1.34
N ALA A 45 3.86 -2.74 0.12
CA ALA A 45 5.25 -2.91 -0.25
C ALA A 45 5.80 -1.67 -1.00
N ASN A 46 6.00 -0.59 -0.25
CA ASN A 46 6.51 0.69 -0.74
C ASN A 46 7.33 1.40 0.34
N SER A 47 7.84 2.59 0.03
CA SER A 47 8.70 3.35 0.93
C SER A 47 7.97 4.07 2.07
N GLY A 48 6.63 4.14 2.05
CA GLY A 48 5.85 4.90 3.04
C GLY A 48 6.08 6.42 2.97
N ILE A 49 6.51 6.96 1.84
CA ILE A 49 6.82 8.38 1.69
C ILE A 49 5.59 9.17 1.28
N VAL A 50 5.41 10.32 1.93
CA VAL A 50 4.51 11.38 1.52
C VAL A 50 5.35 12.43 0.77
N HIS A 51 5.35 12.32 -0.56
CA HIS A 51 6.15 13.19 -1.45
C HIS A 51 5.66 14.63 -1.40
N ALA A 52 6.61 15.57 -1.42
CA ALA A 52 6.30 17.01 -1.42
C ALA A 52 5.64 17.49 -2.72
N GLY A 53 6.03 16.93 -3.89
CA GLY A 53 5.44 17.28 -5.18
C GLY A 53 6.37 17.92 -6.21
N TYR A 54 7.67 17.99 -5.92
CA TYR A 54 8.65 18.64 -6.80
C TYR A 54 9.08 17.79 -8.02
N ASP A 55 8.87 16.46 -7.99
CA ASP A 55 9.39 15.55 -9.04
C ASP A 55 8.45 15.42 -10.24
N ALA A 56 7.14 15.44 -10.03
CA ALA A 56 6.16 15.26 -11.09
C ALA A 56 6.15 16.42 -12.08
N VAL A 57 5.94 16.11 -13.37
CA VAL A 57 5.92 17.11 -14.44
C VAL A 57 4.72 18.04 -14.25
N PRO A 58 4.90 19.38 -14.27
CA PRO A 58 3.79 20.32 -14.12
C PRO A 58 2.67 20.10 -15.14
N GLY A 59 1.43 20.28 -14.68
CA GLY A 59 0.23 20.10 -15.50
C GLY A 59 -0.29 18.66 -15.60
N THR A 60 0.46 17.66 -15.10
CA THR A 60 0.02 16.26 -15.03
C THR A 60 -0.89 16.00 -13.83
N LEU A 61 -1.71 14.94 -13.88
CA LEU A 61 -2.49 14.47 -12.75
C LEU A 61 -1.58 14.05 -11.58
N LYS A 62 -0.44 13.42 -11.88
CA LYS A 62 0.59 13.11 -10.87
C LYS A 62 0.99 14.33 -10.06
N ALA A 63 1.24 15.46 -10.70
CA ALA A 63 1.64 16.70 -10.02
C ALA A 63 0.51 17.25 -9.15
N GLN A 64 -0.68 17.40 -9.73
CA GLN A 64 -1.85 17.97 -9.05
C GLN A 64 -2.27 17.13 -7.84
N LEU A 65 -2.45 15.82 -8.05
CA LEU A 65 -2.94 14.91 -7.02
C LEU A 65 -1.88 14.63 -5.93
N ASN A 66 -0.59 14.72 -6.27
CA ASN A 66 0.47 14.61 -5.27
C ASN A 66 0.46 15.79 -4.28
N VAL A 67 0.44 17.03 -4.79
CA VAL A 67 0.43 18.22 -3.93
C VAL A 67 -0.84 18.25 -3.08
N ARG A 68 -2.01 18.00 -3.71
CA ARG A 68 -3.28 17.93 -3.00
C ARG A 68 -3.29 16.84 -1.92
N GLY A 69 -2.84 15.63 -2.25
CA GLY A 69 -2.77 14.51 -1.30
C GLY A 69 -1.79 14.76 -0.14
N ASN A 70 -0.66 15.43 -0.42
CA ASN A 70 0.27 15.86 0.62
C ASN A 70 -0.39 16.83 1.61
N GLU A 71 -1.15 17.82 1.12
CA GLU A 71 -1.88 18.77 1.96
C GLU A 71 -2.94 18.10 2.84
N MET A 72 -3.62 17.07 2.30
CA MET A 72 -4.66 16.33 3.03
C MET A 72 -4.11 15.42 4.12
N MET A 73 -2.87 14.94 3.98
CA MET A 73 -2.35 13.79 4.74
C MET A 73 -2.36 14.02 6.26
N GLU A 74 -1.96 15.19 6.72
CA GLU A 74 -1.86 15.47 8.16
C GLU A 74 -3.22 15.53 8.85
N GLU A 75 -4.19 16.19 8.24
CA GLU A 75 -5.55 16.24 8.78
C GLU A 75 -6.19 14.86 8.75
N LEU A 76 -6.02 14.12 7.65
CA LEU A 76 -6.54 12.77 7.49
C LEU A 76 -5.94 11.80 8.52
N SER A 77 -4.64 11.91 8.80
CA SER A 77 -3.98 11.08 9.81
C SER A 77 -4.54 11.29 11.21
N LYS A 78 -4.88 12.54 11.57
CA LYS A 78 -5.51 12.88 12.84
C LYS A 78 -6.97 12.37 12.92
N LYS A 79 -7.74 12.51 11.82
CA LYS A 79 -9.14 12.07 11.76
C LYS A 79 -9.28 10.55 11.80
N LEU A 80 -8.41 9.84 11.08
CA LEU A 80 -8.48 8.39 10.95
C LEU A 80 -7.51 7.64 11.85
N ASP A 81 -6.74 8.35 12.66
CA ASP A 81 -5.81 7.80 13.67
C ASP A 81 -4.88 6.75 13.08
N PHE A 82 -4.01 7.17 12.16
CA PHE A 82 -2.93 6.37 11.61
C PHE A 82 -1.58 7.10 11.69
N PRO A 83 -0.45 6.38 11.83
CA PRO A 83 0.86 6.98 12.00
C PRO A 83 1.31 7.76 10.77
N PHE A 84 1.60 9.05 10.96
CA PHE A 84 2.17 9.97 9.97
C PHE A 84 3.14 10.91 10.67
N HIS A 85 4.23 11.26 10.00
CA HIS A 85 5.19 12.25 10.48
C HIS A 85 5.73 13.11 9.34
N ARG A 86 5.70 14.42 9.51
CA ARG A 86 6.27 15.38 8.56
C ARG A 86 7.73 15.59 8.91
N ASN A 87 8.62 14.85 8.23
CA ASN A 87 10.05 14.82 8.50
C ASN A 87 10.91 15.54 7.44
N GLY A 88 10.28 16.05 6.38
CA GLY A 88 10.98 16.65 5.26
C GLY A 88 11.71 15.65 4.36
N SER A 89 12.20 16.15 3.24
CA SER A 89 13.04 15.37 2.33
C SER A 89 14.18 16.19 1.75
N LEU A 90 15.30 15.54 1.51
CA LEU A 90 16.50 16.09 0.89
C LEU A 90 16.79 15.32 -0.42
N VAL A 91 17.04 16.03 -1.52
CA VAL A 91 17.58 15.46 -2.75
C VAL A 91 19.04 15.87 -2.85
N LEU A 92 19.95 14.94 -2.65
CA LEU A 92 21.38 15.19 -2.61
C LEU A 92 21.97 15.26 -4.03
N CYS A 93 22.89 16.21 -4.26
CA CYS A 93 23.73 16.34 -5.43
C CYS A 93 25.19 16.07 -5.07
N PHE A 94 25.88 15.28 -5.90
CA PHE A 94 27.28 14.86 -5.65
C PHE A 94 28.26 15.45 -6.67
N GLU A 95 27.79 16.11 -7.72
CA GLU A 95 28.60 16.62 -8.81
C GLU A 95 28.23 18.08 -9.09
N GLU A 96 29.22 18.98 -9.17
CA GLU A 96 29.02 20.42 -9.42
C GLU A 96 28.28 20.68 -10.74
N ASP A 97 28.55 19.93 -11.79
CA ASP A 97 27.91 20.04 -13.09
C ASP A 97 26.45 19.54 -13.10
N ALA A 98 26.02 18.79 -12.07
CA ALA A 98 24.66 18.32 -11.88
C ALA A 98 23.78 19.27 -11.04
N MET A 99 24.32 20.37 -10.50
CA MET A 99 23.56 21.33 -9.69
C MET A 99 22.39 21.98 -10.46
N SER A 100 22.51 22.14 -11.78
CA SER A 100 21.41 22.64 -12.61
C SER A 100 20.16 21.74 -12.53
N GLY A 101 20.32 20.44 -12.30
CA GLY A 101 19.19 19.52 -12.12
C GLY A 101 18.46 19.70 -10.78
N LEU A 102 19.15 20.19 -9.71
CA LEU A 102 18.45 20.60 -8.48
C LEU A 102 17.66 21.89 -8.70
N GLU A 103 18.20 22.83 -9.47
CA GLU A 103 17.50 24.07 -9.84
C GLU A 103 16.24 23.76 -10.67
N GLU A 104 16.33 22.82 -11.61
CA GLU A 104 15.17 22.36 -12.39
C GLU A 104 14.10 21.73 -11.49
N LEU A 105 14.47 20.88 -10.54
CA LEU A 105 13.55 20.31 -9.55
C LEU A 105 12.92 21.38 -8.66
N TYR A 106 13.71 22.38 -8.24
CA TYR A 106 13.22 23.51 -7.47
C TYR A 106 12.17 24.30 -8.27
N GLN A 107 12.47 24.68 -9.50
CA GLN A 107 11.53 25.42 -10.37
C GLN A 107 10.25 24.62 -10.63
N ARG A 108 10.39 23.33 -10.93
CA ARG A 108 9.26 22.40 -11.11
C ARG A 108 8.40 22.32 -9.86
N GLY A 109 9.01 22.22 -8.70
CA GLY A 109 8.29 22.19 -7.44
C GLY A 109 7.55 23.50 -7.15
N MET A 110 8.15 24.64 -7.46
CA MET A 110 7.48 25.95 -7.37
C MET A 110 6.28 26.05 -8.31
N GLU A 111 6.42 25.59 -9.56
CA GLU A 111 5.32 25.56 -10.54
C GLU A 111 4.18 24.63 -10.08
N ASN A 112 4.49 23.51 -9.46
CA ASN A 112 3.52 22.58 -8.88
C ASN A 112 2.86 23.12 -7.58
N GLY A 113 3.35 24.25 -7.02
CA GLY A 113 2.81 24.85 -5.80
C GLY A 113 3.35 24.26 -4.50
N VAL A 114 4.51 23.57 -4.55
CA VAL A 114 5.17 23.05 -3.34
C VAL A 114 5.70 24.20 -2.50
N LYS A 115 5.36 24.21 -1.22
CA LYS A 115 5.70 25.30 -0.31
C LYS A 115 7.09 25.11 0.31
N GLU A 116 7.76 26.23 0.59
CA GLU A 116 8.98 26.33 1.41
C GLU A 116 10.19 25.53 0.89
N LEU A 117 10.25 25.25 -0.43
CA LEU A 117 11.42 24.64 -1.03
C LEU A 117 12.67 25.48 -0.86
N LYS A 118 13.82 24.86 -0.60
CA LYS A 118 15.11 25.53 -0.43
C LYS A 118 16.22 24.73 -1.12
N LEU A 119 17.13 25.46 -1.77
CA LEU A 119 18.45 24.93 -2.13
C LEU A 119 19.38 25.17 -0.95
N LEU A 120 20.06 24.14 -0.48
CA LEU A 120 20.94 24.16 0.68
C LEU A 120 22.39 23.90 0.27
N SER A 121 23.30 24.59 0.95
CA SER A 121 24.73 24.27 0.89
C SER A 121 25.04 22.97 1.64
N PRO A 122 26.21 22.34 1.40
CA PRO A 122 26.63 21.15 2.14
C PRO A 122 26.65 21.37 3.66
N GLU A 123 27.10 22.54 4.13
CA GLU A 123 27.18 22.87 5.56
C GLU A 123 25.79 22.91 6.20
N GLU A 124 24.80 23.46 5.49
CA GLU A 124 23.41 23.50 5.97
C GLU A 124 22.82 22.08 6.05
N VAL A 125 23.12 21.23 5.06
CA VAL A 125 22.70 19.82 5.07
C VAL A 125 23.33 19.07 6.25
N TRP A 126 24.64 19.21 6.48
CA TRP A 126 25.32 18.52 7.58
C TRP A 126 24.89 19.01 8.96
N ALA A 127 24.46 20.26 9.06
CA ALA A 127 23.88 20.77 10.30
C ALA A 127 22.53 20.10 10.63
N MET A 128 21.75 19.73 9.60
CA MET A 128 20.47 19.03 9.75
C MET A 128 20.63 17.52 9.88
N GLU A 129 21.50 16.93 9.04
CA GLU A 129 21.71 15.50 8.86
C GLU A 129 23.20 15.16 8.93
N PRO A 130 23.75 15.04 10.14
CA PRO A 130 25.21 14.84 10.33
C PRO A 130 25.77 13.56 9.70
N ALA A 131 24.92 12.54 9.47
CA ALA A 131 25.30 11.25 8.90
C ALA A 131 25.31 11.23 7.36
N VAL A 132 24.88 12.32 6.70
CA VAL A 132 24.95 12.44 5.25
C VAL A 132 26.38 12.55 4.79
N SER A 133 26.71 11.89 3.69
CA SER A 133 28.03 11.85 3.05
C SER A 133 28.67 13.23 2.91
N ARG A 134 30.00 13.30 3.07
CA ARG A 134 30.76 14.53 2.91
C ARG A 134 31.07 14.90 1.46
N ASP A 135 30.73 14.02 0.52
CA ASP A 135 30.97 14.20 -0.92
C ASP A 135 29.86 14.99 -1.63
N ILE A 136 28.83 15.45 -0.92
CA ILE A 136 27.76 16.27 -1.50
C ILE A 136 28.23 17.69 -1.82
N VAL A 137 27.70 18.25 -2.90
CA VAL A 137 27.94 19.65 -3.32
C VAL A 137 26.74 20.57 -3.07
N GLY A 138 25.56 20.00 -2.78
CA GLY A 138 24.34 20.72 -2.42
C GLY A 138 23.15 19.79 -2.30
N ALA A 139 22.00 20.35 -1.91
CA ALA A 139 20.74 19.61 -1.84
C ALA A 139 19.51 20.49 -2.09
N LEU A 140 18.44 19.87 -2.56
CA LEU A 140 17.09 20.45 -2.52
C LEU A 140 16.38 19.95 -1.27
N TYR A 141 15.94 20.84 -0.41
CA TYR A 141 15.16 20.56 0.79
C TYR A 141 13.68 20.89 0.59
N ALA A 142 12.82 19.92 0.88
CA ALA A 142 11.37 20.08 0.85
C ALA A 142 10.78 19.73 2.23
N PRO A 143 10.49 20.74 3.08
CA PRO A 143 9.99 20.54 4.44
C PRO A 143 8.58 19.91 4.49
N THR A 144 7.81 20.03 3.40
CA THR A 144 6.47 19.45 3.28
C THR A 144 6.48 17.96 2.98
N GLY A 145 7.65 17.34 2.75
CA GLY A 145 7.79 15.89 2.69
C GLY A 145 7.47 15.21 4.02
N GLY A 146 7.08 13.95 3.98
CA GLY A 146 6.74 13.20 5.18
C GLY A 146 6.85 11.70 4.99
N ILE A 147 6.61 10.97 6.08
CA ILE A 147 6.52 9.51 6.12
C ILE A 147 5.21 9.08 6.75
N VAL A 148 4.65 7.97 6.26
CA VAL A 148 3.37 7.43 6.72
C VAL A 148 3.46 5.91 6.88
N CYS A 149 2.67 5.33 7.78
CA CYS A 149 2.46 3.89 7.78
C CYS A 149 1.55 3.52 6.61
N PRO A 150 2.04 2.87 5.53
CA PRO A 150 1.21 2.56 4.37
C PRO A 150 0.08 1.59 4.71
N PHE A 151 0.31 0.64 5.63
CA PHE A 151 -0.72 -0.25 6.15
C PHE A 151 -1.78 0.54 6.93
N GLY A 152 -1.34 1.40 7.86
CA GLY A 152 -2.22 2.22 8.69
C GLY A 152 -3.12 3.10 7.87
N LEU A 153 -2.58 3.79 6.85
CA LEU A 153 -3.36 4.63 5.93
C LEU A 153 -4.42 3.81 5.17
N ASN A 154 -4.01 2.72 4.52
CA ASN A 154 -4.93 1.91 3.70
C ASN A 154 -6.04 1.27 4.55
N ILE A 155 -5.66 0.66 5.69
CA ILE A 155 -6.61 0.00 6.59
C ILE A 155 -7.56 1.03 7.22
N ALA A 156 -7.06 2.20 7.60
CA ALA A 156 -7.88 3.26 8.16
C ALA A 156 -8.95 3.76 7.17
N LEU A 157 -8.58 3.90 5.90
CA LEU A 157 -9.52 4.24 4.82
C LEU A 157 -10.58 3.15 4.63
N ALA A 158 -10.16 1.88 4.62
CA ALA A 158 -11.06 0.74 4.45
C ALA A 158 -12.03 0.60 5.63
N GLU A 159 -11.54 0.67 6.88
CA GLU A 159 -12.36 0.58 8.07
C GLU A 159 -13.37 1.73 8.16
N ASN A 160 -12.95 2.97 7.85
CA ASN A 160 -13.85 4.11 7.83
C ASN A 160 -14.89 4.01 6.72
N ALA A 161 -14.54 3.50 5.54
CA ALA A 161 -15.50 3.23 4.48
C ALA A 161 -16.53 2.15 4.90
N ALA A 162 -16.08 1.07 5.53
CA ALA A 162 -16.94 -0.01 6.02
C ALA A 162 -17.88 0.47 7.13
N GLU A 163 -17.40 1.29 8.07
CA GLU A 163 -18.24 1.92 9.11
C GLU A 163 -19.35 2.78 8.51
N ASN A 164 -19.10 3.35 7.33
CA ASN A 164 -20.09 4.12 6.58
C ASN A 164 -20.90 3.29 5.58
N GLY A 165 -20.88 1.96 5.70
CA GLY A 165 -21.76 1.04 4.98
C GLY A 165 -21.21 0.52 3.64
N VAL A 166 -19.91 0.68 3.34
CA VAL A 166 -19.28 0.02 2.19
C VAL A 166 -19.04 -1.45 2.50
N GLU A 167 -19.43 -2.32 1.58
CA GLU A 167 -19.27 -3.77 1.71
C GLU A 167 -17.96 -4.22 1.06
N PHE A 168 -17.07 -4.86 1.83
CA PHE A 168 -15.79 -5.41 1.34
C PHE A 168 -15.89 -6.92 1.14
N TYR A 169 -15.66 -7.37 -0.09
CA TYR A 169 -15.62 -8.76 -0.47
C TYR A 169 -14.17 -9.16 -0.75
N ARG A 170 -13.59 -9.92 0.17
CA ARG A 170 -12.22 -10.45 0.09
C ARG A 170 -12.25 -11.86 -0.50
N ASP A 171 -11.15 -12.32 -1.10
CA ASP A 171 -11.08 -13.57 -1.89
C ASP A 171 -12.08 -13.57 -3.06
N HIS A 172 -12.34 -12.39 -3.65
CA HIS A 172 -13.29 -12.17 -4.72
C HIS A 172 -12.60 -11.61 -5.96
N LYS A 173 -11.83 -12.48 -6.66
CA LYS A 173 -11.14 -12.10 -7.89
C LYS A 173 -12.13 -11.93 -9.04
N VAL A 174 -12.15 -10.72 -9.63
CA VAL A 174 -12.93 -10.45 -10.84
C VAL A 174 -12.35 -11.24 -12.01
N THR A 175 -13.21 -11.99 -12.71
CA THR A 175 -12.86 -12.87 -13.83
C THR A 175 -13.42 -12.41 -15.15
N ALA A 176 -14.51 -11.64 -15.15
CA ALA A 176 -15.08 -11.04 -16.36
C ALA A 176 -15.96 -9.83 -15.99
N ILE A 177 -16.06 -8.91 -16.94
CA ILE A 177 -16.98 -7.77 -16.89
C ILE A 177 -17.77 -7.76 -18.19
N VAL A 178 -19.10 -7.67 -18.08
CA VAL A 178 -20.01 -7.66 -19.23
C VAL A 178 -20.95 -6.46 -19.12
N GLU A 179 -20.92 -5.58 -20.09
CA GLU A 179 -21.90 -4.51 -20.19
C GLU A 179 -23.25 -5.08 -20.66
N GLN A 180 -24.30 -4.78 -19.91
CA GLN A 180 -25.66 -5.11 -20.30
C GLN A 180 -26.44 -3.83 -20.63
N ARG A 181 -27.04 -3.80 -21.80
CA ARG A 181 -28.05 -2.79 -22.13
C ARG A 181 -29.39 -3.30 -21.61
N PRO A 182 -30.08 -2.56 -20.70
CA PRO A 182 -31.36 -3.03 -20.20
C PRO A 182 -32.36 -3.14 -21.36
N VAL A 183 -33.00 -4.28 -21.40
CA VAL A 183 -34.23 -4.45 -22.19
C VAL A 183 -35.32 -3.67 -21.47
N TRP A 184 -35.55 -2.42 -21.92
CA TRP A 184 -36.67 -1.52 -21.57
C TRP A 184 -37.37 -1.79 -20.24
N THR A 185 -37.02 -1.03 -19.21
CA THR A 185 -37.88 -0.80 -18.04
C THR A 185 -38.32 0.65 -18.05
N GLU A 186 -39.57 0.94 -17.59
CA GLU A 186 -40.22 2.23 -17.69
C GLU A 186 -39.58 3.38 -16.91
N ASN A 187 -38.49 3.13 -16.15
CA ASN A 187 -37.69 4.11 -15.43
C ASN A 187 -36.19 3.73 -15.51
N PRO A 188 -35.42 4.23 -16.47
CA PRO A 188 -33.98 4.01 -16.46
C PRO A 188 -33.33 4.89 -15.38
N PRO A 189 -32.66 4.34 -14.37
CA PRO A 189 -31.73 5.11 -13.57
C PRO A 189 -30.45 5.32 -14.40
N ALA A 190 -29.95 6.54 -14.43
CA ALA A 190 -28.75 7.01 -15.10
C ALA A 190 -28.83 7.15 -16.64
N LYS A 191 -28.03 8.06 -17.19
CA LYS A 191 -27.92 8.32 -18.62
C LYS A 191 -27.75 6.99 -19.38
N GLU A 192 -28.75 6.61 -20.17
CA GLU A 192 -28.82 5.45 -21.07
C GLU A 192 -29.09 4.06 -20.45
N GLY A 193 -29.30 3.89 -19.13
CA GLY A 193 -29.72 2.62 -18.53
C GLY A 193 -28.71 1.46 -18.70
N ARG A 194 -27.41 1.74 -18.73
CA ARG A 194 -26.36 0.72 -18.80
C ARG A 194 -26.10 0.12 -17.44
N MET A 195 -25.85 -1.18 -17.40
CA MET A 195 -25.49 -1.94 -16.21
C MET A 195 -24.30 -2.84 -16.53
N TYR A 196 -23.40 -2.96 -15.59
CA TYR A 196 -22.27 -3.88 -15.68
C TYR A 196 -22.53 -5.09 -14.81
N GLN A 197 -22.30 -6.29 -15.38
CA GLN A 197 -22.18 -7.52 -14.63
C GLN A 197 -20.70 -7.82 -14.40
N VAL A 198 -20.30 -7.82 -13.14
CA VAL A 198 -18.96 -8.20 -12.70
C VAL A 198 -19.01 -9.61 -12.16
N GLN A 199 -18.29 -10.55 -12.80
CA GLN A 199 -18.26 -11.95 -12.45
C GLN A 199 -17.09 -12.25 -11.52
N VAL A 200 -17.36 -13.01 -10.46
CA VAL A 200 -16.40 -13.44 -9.45
C VAL A 200 -16.72 -14.87 -9.04
N ASP A 201 -15.87 -15.84 -9.35
CA ASP A 201 -15.94 -17.22 -8.85
C ASP A 201 -17.36 -17.82 -8.68
N GLY A 202 -18.23 -17.64 -9.68
CA GLY A 202 -19.61 -18.13 -9.69
C GLY A 202 -20.65 -17.19 -9.07
N GLU A 203 -20.24 -16.07 -8.53
CA GLU A 203 -21.12 -14.97 -8.11
C GLU A 203 -21.18 -13.86 -9.17
N ILE A 204 -22.29 -13.12 -9.22
CA ILE A 204 -22.48 -11.99 -10.13
C ILE A 204 -22.87 -10.77 -9.30
N PHE A 205 -22.09 -9.72 -9.47
CA PHE A 205 -22.35 -8.37 -8.94
C PHE A 205 -22.81 -7.49 -10.10
N VAL A 206 -23.74 -6.59 -9.84
CA VAL A 206 -24.25 -5.65 -10.86
C VAL A 206 -24.24 -4.22 -10.34
N ALA A 207 -23.81 -3.28 -11.18
CA ALA A 207 -23.87 -1.86 -10.88
C ALA A 207 -23.85 -1.02 -12.17
N PRO A 208 -24.41 0.22 -12.14
CA PRO A 208 -24.24 1.18 -13.23
C PRO A 208 -22.82 1.77 -13.28
N ILE A 209 -22.09 1.79 -12.15
CA ILE A 209 -20.72 2.32 -12.06
C ILE A 209 -19.77 1.22 -11.64
N VAL A 210 -18.68 1.06 -12.40
CA VAL A 210 -17.56 0.15 -12.08
C VAL A 210 -16.26 0.95 -12.10
N ILE A 211 -15.49 0.87 -11.02
CA ILE A 211 -14.22 1.58 -10.86
C ILE A 211 -13.08 0.56 -10.82
N ASN A 212 -12.19 0.64 -11.78
CA ASN A 212 -11.01 -0.21 -11.90
C ASN A 212 -9.84 0.37 -11.12
N ALA A 213 -9.66 -0.06 -9.87
CA ALA A 213 -8.53 0.33 -9.01
C ALA A 213 -7.60 -0.87 -8.70
N ALA A 214 -7.44 -1.79 -9.68
CA ALA A 214 -6.77 -3.08 -9.51
C ALA A 214 -5.22 -3.00 -9.50
N GLY A 215 -4.61 -1.80 -9.43
CA GLY A 215 -3.17 -1.61 -9.31
C GLY A 215 -2.40 -2.21 -10.49
N VAL A 216 -1.47 -3.13 -10.25
CA VAL A 216 -0.68 -3.76 -11.33
C VAL A 216 -1.51 -4.62 -12.29
N TYR A 217 -2.74 -4.95 -11.93
CA TYR A 217 -3.69 -5.71 -12.75
C TYR A 217 -4.75 -4.82 -13.42
N ALA A 218 -4.64 -3.50 -13.33
CA ALA A 218 -5.66 -2.60 -13.88
C ALA A 218 -5.79 -2.71 -15.40
N ASP A 219 -4.73 -3.03 -16.12
CA ASP A 219 -4.78 -3.31 -17.55
C ASP A 219 -5.56 -4.60 -17.89
N GLU A 220 -5.45 -5.64 -17.05
CA GLU A 220 -6.22 -6.87 -17.25
C GLU A 220 -7.72 -6.61 -17.10
N ILE A 221 -8.11 -5.81 -16.10
CA ILE A 221 -9.50 -5.41 -15.87
C ILE A 221 -10.01 -4.52 -17.00
N HIS A 222 -9.27 -3.48 -17.38
CA HIS A 222 -9.58 -2.61 -18.51
C HIS A 222 -9.76 -3.42 -19.80
N ASN A 223 -8.81 -4.31 -20.07
CA ASN A 223 -8.79 -5.12 -21.28
C ASN A 223 -9.90 -6.19 -21.36
N MET A 224 -10.67 -6.44 -20.28
CA MET A 224 -11.85 -7.29 -20.31
C MET A 224 -13.00 -6.65 -21.08
N ILE A 225 -13.08 -5.32 -21.13
CA ILE A 225 -14.24 -4.61 -21.65
C ILE A 225 -13.92 -3.60 -22.75
N CYS A 226 -12.84 -2.81 -22.64
CA CYS A 226 -12.47 -1.78 -23.63
C CYS A 226 -11.83 -2.39 -24.88
N GLU A 227 -12.09 -1.78 -26.07
CA GLU A 227 -11.47 -2.19 -27.34
C GLU A 227 -10.02 -1.72 -27.44
N GLU A 228 -9.78 -0.44 -27.10
CA GLU A 228 -8.43 0.09 -26.95
C GLU A 228 -7.75 -0.54 -25.74
N LYS A 229 -6.57 -1.13 -25.96
CA LYS A 229 -5.90 -1.90 -24.91
C LYS A 229 -4.80 -1.06 -24.24
N ILE A 230 -4.73 -1.15 -22.93
CA ILE A 230 -3.63 -0.60 -22.16
C ILE A 230 -2.70 -1.71 -21.66
N ARG A 231 -1.47 -1.36 -21.30
CA ARG A 231 -0.48 -2.30 -20.80
C ARG A 231 0.23 -1.74 -19.57
N ILE A 232 0.24 -2.53 -18.50
CA ILE A 232 1.01 -2.25 -17.29
C ILE A 232 2.16 -3.25 -17.18
N VAL A 233 3.38 -2.71 -17.07
CA VAL A 233 4.59 -3.49 -16.79
C VAL A 233 4.90 -3.32 -15.30
N PRO A 234 4.98 -4.42 -14.54
CA PRO A 234 5.36 -4.33 -13.14
C PRO A 234 6.82 -3.91 -13.02
N ARG A 235 7.06 -2.78 -12.32
CA ARG A 235 8.41 -2.28 -12.02
C ARG A 235 8.75 -2.62 -10.59
N ARG A 236 9.59 -3.65 -10.41
CA ARG A 236 10.00 -4.16 -9.12
C ARG A 236 10.95 -3.20 -8.42
N GLY A 237 10.66 -2.95 -7.14
CA GLY A 237 11.52 -2.21 -6.23
C GLY A 237 11.83 -3.04 -5.00
N GLU A 238 13.10 -3.39 -4.81
CA GLU A 238 13.58 -4.18 -3.68
C GLU A 238 14.10 -3.28 -2.57
N TYR A 239 13.83 -3.66 -1.33
CA TYR A 239 14.14 -2.88 -0.13
C TYR A 239 14.84 -3.71 0.93
N ARG A 240 15.67 -3.04 1.75
CA ARG A 240 16.15 -3.53 3.03
C ARG A 240 15.50 -2.74 4.17
N LEU A 241 14.84 -3.43 5.09
CA LEU A 241 14.37 -2.84 6.33
C LEU A 241 15.43 -3.13 7.41
N MET A 242 15.96 -2.07 8.00
CA MET A 242 16.98 -2.17 9.03
C MET A 242 16.36 -2.07 10.43
N ASP A 243 17.11 -2.55 11.41
CA ASP A 243 16.70 -2.55 12.81
C ASP A 243 16.45 -1.11 13.33
N LYS A 244 15.65 -1.00 14.38
CA LYS A 244 15.39 0.28 15.08
C LYS A 244 16.65 0.93 15.65
N ASN A 245 17.73 0.18 15.86
CA ASN A 245 19.04 0.73 16.26
C ASN A 245 19.64 1.67 15.20
N CYS A 246 19.14 1.61 13.96
CA CYS A 246 19.54 2.49 12.87
C CYS A 246 18.50 3.59 12.60
N GLY A 247 17.39 3.60 13.33
CA GLY A 247 16.24 4.47 13.05
C GLY A 247 16.56 5.97 13.11
N ASP A 248 17.48 6.35 13.97
CA ASP A 248 17.89 7.74 14.19
C ASP A 248 19.12 8.16 13.35
N LEU A 249 19.55 7.31 12.40
CA LEU A 249 20.71 7.60 11.58
C LEU A 249 20.49 8.83 10.68
N VAL A 250 19.28 8.98 10.17
CA VAL A 250 18.81 10.19 9.48
C VAL A 250 17.40 10.54 9.98
N ASN A 251 17.07 11.83 9.98
CA ASN A 251 15.76 12.32 10.38
C ASN A 251 14.85 12.56 9.16
N SER A 252 15.41 13.12 8.09
CA SER A 252 14.71 13.40 6.84
C SER A 252 14.76 12.19 5.90
N THR A 253 13.87 12.18 4.91
CA THR A 253 13.98 11.25 3.78
C THR A 253 15.09 11.73 2.83
N ILE A 254 16.12 10.92 2.66
CA ILE A 254 17.28 11.22 1.82
C ILE A 254 17.12 10.57 0.44
N PHE A 255 17.02 11.38 -0.60
CA PHE A 255 17.05 10.97 -2.00
C PHE A 255 18.40 11.31 -2.62
N GLN A 256 18.77 10.59 -3.65
CA GLN A 256 19.82 10.97 -4.59
C GLN A 256 19.19 11.59 -5.83
N GLN A 257 19.80 12.62 -6.37
CA GLN A 257 19.40 13.15 -7.67
C GLN A 257 19.56 12.05 -8.73
N PRO A 258 18.60 11.88 -9.66
CA PRO A 258 18.76 10.96 -10.78
C PRO A 258 20.02 11.28 -11.57
N SER A 259 20.88 10.29 -11.75
CA SER A 259 22.11 10.40 -12.55
C SER A 259 22.01 9.59 -13.83
N LYS A 260 23.02 9.66 -14.68
CA LYS A 260 23.16 8.76 -15.87
C LYS A 260 23.15 7.27 -15.50
N MET A 261 23.42 6.95 -14.22
CA MET A 261 23.39 5.58 -13.66
C MET A 261 21.99 5.14 -13.21
N GLY A 262 20.95 5.97 -13.39
CA GLY A 262 19.56 5.69 -13.04
C GLY A 262 19.05 6.47 -11.79
N LYS A 263 17.84 6.13 -11.33
CA LYS A 263 17.29 6.70 -10.10
C LYS A 263 18.11 6.19 -8.92
N GLY A 264 18.52 7.11 -8.04
CA GLY A 264 19.26 6.79 -6.82
C GLY A 264 18.40 5.99 -5.81
N ILE A 265 19.10 5.34 -4.90
CA ILE A 265 18.50 4.66 -3.76
C ILE A 265 18.20 5.69 -2.66
N LEU A 266 17.02 5.62 -2.07
CA LEU A 266 16.69 6.45 -0.91
C LEU A 266 17.06 5.78 0.41
N VAL A 267 17.33 6.61 1.43
CA VAL A 267 17.48 6.22 2.83
C VAL A 267 16.47 7.03 3.64
N THR A 268 15.56 6.38 4.36
CA THR A 268 14.49 7.07 5.07
C THR A 268 14.16 6.41 6.41
N PRO A 269 13.91 7.18 7.47
CA PRO A 269 13.31 6.61 8.67
C PRO A 269 11.88 6.14 8.35
N THR A 270 11.38 5.22 9.13
CA THR A 270 9.96 4.84 9.12
C THR A 270 9.24 5.45 10.33
N VAL A 271 7.93 5.64 10.23
CA VAL A 271 7.12 6.16 11.35
C VAL A 271 7.18 5.27 12.61
N HIS A 272 7.75 4.09 12.50
CA HIS A 272 7.87 3.13 13.60
C HIS A 272 9.31 2.97 14.12
N GLY A 273 10.22 3.86 13.70
CA GLY A 273 11.59 3.93 14.18
C GLY A 273 12.57 2.93 13.57
N ASN A 274 12.21 2.29 12.45
CA ASN A 274 13.17 1.54 11.62
C ASN A 274 13.80 2.45 10.58
N LEU A 275 14.88 2.01 9.93
CA LEU A 275 15.43 2.65 8.74
C LEU A 275 15.13 1.79 7.52
N LEU A 276 14.70 2.40 6.43
CA LEU A 276 14.42 1.74 5.15
C LEU A 276 15.40 2.23 4.10
N VAL A 277 15.99 1.29 3.35
CA VAL A 277 16.91 1.56 2.24
C VAL A 277 16.37 0.89 0.98
N GLY A 278 16.32 1.62 -0.11
CA GLY A 278 15.74 1.17 -1.39
C GLY A 278 14.91 2.29 -2.03
N PRO A 279 14.14 2.02 -3.08
CA PRO A 279 14.08 0.77 -3.80
C PRO A 279 15.06 0.67 -4.98
N THR A 280 15.21 -0.53 -5.51
CA THR A 280 15.65 -0.72 -6.90
C THR A 280 14.55 -0.32 -7.88
N ALA A 281 14.84 -0.34 -9.18
CA ALA A 281 13.84 -0.13 -10.23
C ALA A 281 14.19 -1.04 -11.42
N GLU A 282 13.40 -2.09 -11.60
CA GLU A 282 13.59 -3.10 -12.63
C GLU A 282 12.23 -3.49 -13.21
N ASP A 283 12.08 -3.39 -14.52
CA ASP A 283 10.88 -3.86 -15.21
C ASP A 283 10.96 -5.38 -15.37
N ILE A 284 9.94 -6.07 -14.89
CA ILE A 284 9.85 -7.52 -14.91
C ILE A 284 8.57 -7.98 -15.62
N PRO A 285 8.56 -9.20 -16.19
CA PRO A 285 7.38 -9.69 -16.92
C PRO A 285 6.25 -10.20 -16.01
N ASP A 286 6.58 -10.70 -14.82
CA ASP A 286 5.62 -11.37 -13.94
C ASP A 286 5.07 -10.43 -12.87
N LYS A 287 3.76 -10.22 -12.88
CA LYS A 287 3.02 -9.40 -11.89
C LYS A 287 2.90 -10.06 -10.52
N GLN A 288 3.33 -11.31 -10.38
CA GLN A 288 3.33 -12.05 -9.12
C GLN A 288 4.71 -12.16 -8.47
N ASP A 289 5.78 -11.86 -9.22
CA ASP A 289 7.16 -11.92 -8.71
C ASP A 289 7.46 -10.77 -7.76
N VAL A 290 7.32 -11.02 -6.48
CA VAL A 290 7.66 -10.12 -5.38
C VAL A 290 8.90 -10.60 -4.61
N ASP A 291 9.69 -11.48 -5.20
CA ASP A 291 10.92 -11.98 -4.60
C ASP A 291 12.02 -10.91 -4.62
N THR A 292 12.89 -10.96 -3.63
CA THR A 292 14.11 -10.17 -3.59
C THR A 292 15.30 -10.97 -4.13
N THR A 293 16.23 -10.27 -4.78
CA THR A 293 17.44 -10.90 -5.36
C THR A 293 18.68 -10.49 -4.58
N ALA A 294 19.71 -11.38 -4.58
CA ALA A 294 20.98 -11.06 -3.95
C ALA A 294 21.64 -9.82 -4.60
N GLU A 295 21.53 -9.70 -5.93
CA GLU A 295 22.05 -8.57 -6.69
C GLU A 295 21.32 -7.26 -6.33
N GLY A 296 19.98 -7.26 -6.34
CA GLY A 296 19.16 -6.10 -6.00
C GLY A 296 19.42 -5.62 -4.57
N LEU A 297 19.49 -6.56 -3.62
CA LEU A 297 19.79 -6.22 -2.23
C LEU A 297 21.20 -5.70 -2.02
N ALA A 298 22.20 -6.21 -2.76
CA ALA A 298 23.56 -5.66 -2.75
C ALA A 298 23.59 -4.25 -3.33
N LYS A 299 22.90 -4.03 -4.46
CA LYS A 299 22.77 -2.71 -5.11
C LYS A 299 22.13 -1.69 -4.18
N VAL A 300 21.06 -2.07 -3.46
CA VAL A 300 20.38 -1.20 -2.48
C VAL A 300 21.36 -0.72 -1.41
N LEU A 301 22.14 -1.62 -0.82
CA LEU A 301 23.09 -1.27 0.23
C LEU A 301 24.22 -0.39 -0.30
N ASN A 302 24.84 -0.79 -1.41
CA ASN A 302 25.99 -0.09 -1.99
C ASN A 302 25.64 1.35 -2.40
N LEU A 303 24.53 1.53 -3.10
CA LEU A 303 24.10 2.86 -3.54
C LEU A 303 23.56 3.71 -2.38
N GLY A 304 22.89 3.09 -1.39
CA GLY A 304 22.45 3.79 -0.19
C GLY A 304 23.62 4.33 0.62
N SER A 305 24.72 3.60 0.69
CA SER A 305 25.95 4.02 1.38
C SER A 305 26.61 5.26 0.76
N ASN A 306 26.35 5.56 -0.51
CA ASN A 306 26.82 6.81 -1.12
C ASN A 306 26.18 8.05 -0.47
N SER A 307 24.95 7.92 0.04
CA SER A 307 24.25 9.01 0.74
C SER A 307 24.55 9.04 2.23
N VAL A 308 24.71 7.86 2.85
CA VAL A 308 24.89 7.69 4.30
C VAL A 308 25.96 6.62 4.54
N ASP A 309 27.18 7.05 4.81
CA ASP A 309 28.36 6.18 4.93
C ASP A 309 28.24 5.15 6.05
N ALA A 310 27.48 5.46 7.09
CA ALA A 310 27.32 4.63 8.29
C ALA A 310 26.31 3.46 8.14
N LEU A 311 25.80 3.19 6.92
CA LEU A 311 24.90 2.05 6.68
C LEU A 311 25.64 0.73 6.88
N ASP A 312 25.13 -0.13 7.79
CA ASP A 312 25.65 -1.46 8.06
C ASP A 312 24.63 -2.54 7.65
N GLY A 313 24.91 -3.26 6.58
CA GLY A 313 24.05 -4.33 6.06
C GLY A 313 23.72 -5.45 7.07
N ARG A 314 24.53 -5.62 8.14
CA ARG A 314 24.26 -6.58 9.24
C ARG A 314 23.07 -6.19 10.10
N GLN A 315 22.64 -4.94 10.04
CA GLN A 315 21.45 -4.44 10.73
C GLN A 315 20.15 -4.69 9.96
N THR A 316 20.21 -5.31 8.79
CA THR A 316 19.00 -5.69 8.03
C THR A 316 18.22 -6.76 8.80
N ILE A 317 16.97 -6.48 9.15
CA ILE A 317 16.07 -7.44 9.82
C ILE A 317 15.17 -8.19 8.83
N THR A 318 14.86 -7.58 7.69
CA THR A 318 14.12 -8.21 6.60
C THR A 318 14.33 -7.48 5.29
N SER A 319 13.96 -8.13 4.19
CA SER A 319 13.89 -7.55 2.85
C SER A 319 12.51 -7.84 2.25
N PHE A 320 12.10 -7.00 1.32
CA PHE A 320 10.86 -7.19 0.57
C PHE A 320 10.94 -6.48 -0.79
N ALA A 321 10.07 -6.86 -1.71
CA ALA A 321 9.89 -6.15 -2.96
C ALA A 321 8.44 -5.73 -3.16
N GLY A 322 8.25 -4.63 -3.89
CA GLY A 322 6.95 -4.15 -4.32
C GLY A 322 6.94 -3.84 -5.81
N LEU A 323 5.78 -4.02 -6.43
CA LEU A 323 5.59 -3.84 -7.86
C LEU A 323 4.84 -2.52 -8.12
N ARG A 324 5.49 -1.58 -8.80
CA ARG A 324 4.84 -0.35 -9.28
C ARG A 324 4.09 -0.64 -10.57
N ALA A 325 2.87 -0.11 -10.68
CA ALA A 325 2.02 -0.26 -11.86
C ALA A 325 2.44 0.71 -12.96
N HIS A 326 3.55 0.41 -13.66
CA HIS A 326 4.07 1.28 -14.72
C HIS A 326 3.25 1.16 -16.00
N LEU A 327 2.47 2.20 -16.31
CA LEU A 327 1.71 2.26 -17.56
C LEU A 327 2.66 2.55 -18.73
N VAL A 328 2.61 1.71 -19.75
CA VAL A 328 3.44 1.84 -20.95
C VAL A 328 2.62 2.50 -22.05
N HIS A 329 3.13 3.60 -22.59
CA HIS A 329 2.57 4.28 -23.76
C HIS A 329 3.21 3.77 -25.04
N GLU A 330 2.46 3.73 -26.15
CA GLU A 330 2.99 3.35 -27.47
C GLU A 330 3.99 4.37 -27.98
N ASP A 331 3.76 5.65 -27.73
CA ASP A 331 4.72 6.72 -28.03
C ASP A 331 5.63 6.97 -26.81
N PRO A 332 6.95 6.69 -26.91
CA PRO A 332 7.90 6.98 -25.85
C PRO A 332 8.04 8.47 -25.47
N ALA A 333 7.54 9.37 -26.34
CA ALA A 333 7.50 10.82 -26.06
C ALA A 333 6.32 11.21 -25.18
N GLU A 334 5.34 10.35 -24.99
CA GLU A 334 4.19 10.57 -24.13
C GLU A 334 4.62 10.62 -22.66
N LYS A 335 4.14 11.64 -21.95
CA LYS A 335 4.50 11.82 -20.56
C LYS A 335 3.79 10.74 -19.73
N SER A 336 4.56 9.97 -18.94
CA SER A 336 3.99 9.04 -17.98
C SER A 336 3.14 9.78 -16.94
N ASP A 337 1.82 9.59 -16.99
CA ASP A 337 0.86 10.16 -16.04
C ASP A 337 -0.04 9.06 -15.46
N PHE A 338 -0.90 9.40 -14.52
CA PHE A 338 -2.00 8.56 -14.06
C PHE A 338 -3.12 8.55 -15.10
N LEU A 339 -3.67 7.39 -15.38
CA LEU A 339 -4.88 7.22 -16.17
C LEU A 339 -6.08 7.16 -15.21
N ILE A 340 -6.77 8.31 -15.05
CA ILE A 340 -7.94 8.39 -14.17
C ILE A 340 -9.06 9.08 -14.94
N GLU A 341 -9.90 8.28 -15.59
CA GLU A 341 -10.98 8.80 -16.45
C GLU A 341 -12.08 7.77 -16.66
N GLU A 342 -13.24 8.24 -17.09
CA GLU A 342 -14.32 7.40 -17.58
C GLU A 342 -13.97 6.91 -18.98
N ALA A 343 -14.04 5.60 -19.23
CA ALA A 343 -13.77 5.03 -20.54
C ALA A 343 -14.81 5.51 -21.57
N ALA A 344 -14.35 6.16 -22.64
CA ALA A 344 -15.23 6.78 -23.64
C ALA A 344 -16.22 5.78 -24.30
N GLU A 345 -15.78 4.53 -24.46
CA GLU A 345 -16.59 3.45 -25.07
C GLU A 345 -17.63 2.88 -24.09
N HIS A 346 -17.36 2.97 -22.78
CA HIS A 346 -18.12 2.34 -21.70
C HIS A 346 -18.47 3.33 -20.60
N PRO A 347 -19.45 4.24 -20.82
CA PRO A 347 -19.91 5.17 -19.79
C PRO A 347 -20.31 4.49 -18.49
N GLY A 348 -19.75 4.96 -17.35
CA GLY A 348 -19.88 4.34 -16.04
C GLY A 348 -18.74 3.38 -15.69
N PHE A 349 -17.86 3.02 -16.63
CA PHE A 349 -16.61 2.32 -16.33
C PHE A 349 -15.49 3.33 -16.18
N ILE A 350 -14.87 3.39 -15.01
CA ILE A 350 -13.86 4.40 -14.65
C ILE A 350 -12.54 3.68 -14.37
N ASP A 351 -11.49 4.03 -15.12
CA ASP A 351 -10.14 3.55 -14.84
C ASP A 351 -9.44 4.40 -13.80
N VAL A 352 -8.66 3.73 -12.94
CA VAL A 352 -7.68 4.29 -12.00
C VAL A 352 -6.41 3.47 -12.16
N ALA A 353 -5.74 3.64 -13.30
CA ALA A 353 -4.63 2.82 -13.74
C ALA A 353 -3.32 3.60 -13.78
N GLY A 354 -2.18 2.90 -13.87
CA GLY A 354 -0.86 3.54 -13.89
C GLY A 354 -0.49 4.22 -12.58
N ILE A 355 -1.13 3.85 -11.46
CA ILE A 355 -0.88 4.47 -10.15
C ILE A 355 0.43 3.92 -9.56
N GLU A 356 1.53 4.48 -10.01
CA GLU A 356 2.89 4.28 -9.46
C GLU A 356 3.26 5.43 -8.50
N SER A 357 4.54 5.68 -8.20
CA SER A 357 4.94 6.86 -7.41
C SER A 357 4.53 8.17 -8.15
N PRO A 358 3.87 9.10 -7.45
CA PRO A 358 3.63 9.24 -5.99
C PRO A 358 2.25 8.73 -5.49
N GLY A 359 1.74 7.62 -5.99
CA GLY A 359 0.37 7.14 -5.77
C GLY A 359 -0.06 7.03 -4.30
N LEU A 360 0.84 6.61 -3.37
CA LEU A 360 0.51 6.55 -1.95
C LEU A 360 0.14 7.94 -1.40
N THR A 361 0.92 8.96 -1.73
CA THR A 361 0.64 10.35 -1.36
C THR A 361 -0.63 10.85 -2.00
N SER A 362 -0.83 10.54 -3.27
CA SER A 362 -1.95 11.01 -4.08
C SER A 362 -3.28 10.32 -3.73
N ALA A 363 -3.26 9.17 -3.04
CA ALA A 363 -4.45 8.35 -2.84
C ALA A 363 -5.65 9.08 -2.25
N PRO A 364 -5.53 9.93 -1.21
CA PRO A 364 -6.67 10.70 -0.71
C PRO A 364 -7.25 11.66 -1.77
N ALA A 365 -6.39 12.32 -2.55
CA ALA A 365 -6.81 13.21 -3.63
C ALA A 365 -7.38 12.46 -4.83
N ILE A 366 -6.89 11.24 -5.12
CA ILE A 366 -7.51 10.33 -6.11
C ILE A 366 -8.94 10.01 -5.68
N GLY A 367 -9.16 9.76 -4.38
CA GLY A 367 -10.51 9.55 -3.84
C GLY A 367 -11.44 10.71 -4.13
N GLU A 368 -11.03 11.96 -3.83
CA GLU A 368 -11.79 13.17 -4.15
C GLU A 368 -12.04 13.31 -5.66
N TYR A 369 -11.02 13.09 -6.48
CA TYR A 369 -11.09 13.25 -7.93
C TYR A 369 -12.05 12.25 -8.58
N VAL A 370 -11.96 10.97 -8.22
CA VAL A 370 -12.87 9.93 -8.74
C VAL A 370 -14.30 10.14 -8.23
N ALA A 371 -14.46 10.54 -6.96
CA ALA A 371 -15.79 10.87 -6.43
C ALA A 371 -16.45 12.01 -7.23
N GLN A 372 -15.67 12.99 -7.69
CA GLN A 372 -16.20 14.06 -8.55
C GLN A 372 -16.61 13.53 -9.94
N ILE A 373 -15.86 12.59 -10.53
CA ILE A 373 -16.26 11.92 -11.79
C ILE A 373 -17.60 11.20 -11.57
N VAL A 374 -17.70 10.40 -10.51
CA VAL A 374 -18.95 9.66 -10.18
C VAL A 374 -20.11 10.62 -9.95
N GLU A 375 -19.93 11.70 -9.20
CA GLU A 375 -20.97 12.71 -8.94
C GLU A 375 -21.52 13.34 -10.25
N ASN A 376 -20.64 13.56 -11.24
CA ASN A 376 -21.05 14.09 -12.54
C ASN A 376 -21.87 13.09 -13.38
N ILE A 377 -21.64 11.79 -13.19
CA ILE A 377 -22.30 10.70 -13.93
C ILE A 377 -23.56 10.24 -13.19
N TYR A 378 -23.42 10.03 -11.88
CA TYR A 378 -24.42 9.43 -11.00
C TYR A 378 -24.54 10.24 -9.69
N PRO A 379 -25.22 11.41 -9.71
CA PRO A 379 -25.35 12.27 -8.54
C PRO A 379 -26.05 11.57 -7.37
N ALA A 380 -25.49 11.67 -6.18
CA ALA A 380 -26.02 11.08 -4.98
C ALA A 380 -26.25 12.12 -3.88
N GLU A 381 -27.36 11.98 -3.15
CA GLU A 381 -27.61 12.78 -1.96
C GLU A 381 -26.56 12.45 -0.88
N ARG A 382 -26.01 13.47 -0.22
CA ARG A 382 -25.03 13.28 0.86
C ARG A 382 -25.70 12.71 2.12
N LYS A 383 -24.99 11.80 2.79
CA LYS A 383 -25.37 11.29 4.11
C LYS A 383 -25.20 12.38 5.16
N ALA A 384 -26.23 12.57 6.01
CA ALA A 384 -26.16 13.49 7.14
C ALA A 384 -25.41 12.90 8.34
N ASP A 385 -25.29 11.58 8.39
CA ASP A 385 -24.73 10.76 9.47
C ASP A 385 -23.38 10.13 9.11
N PHE A 386 -22.70 10.69 8.11
CA PHE A 386 -21.36 10.22 7.72
C PHE A 386 -20.37 10.36 8.87
N ILE A 387 -19.73 9.26 9.25
CA ILE A 387 -18.70 9.20 10.29
C ILE A 387 -17.35 9.54 9.66
N ASP A 388 -16.85 10.77 9.86
CA ASP A 388 -15.60 11.28 9.26
C ASP A 388 -14.34 10.89 10.05
N THR A 389 -14.50 10.24 11.20
CA THR A 389 -13.41 9.88 12.10
C THR A 389 -13.33 8.38 12.31
N ARG A 390 -12.16 7.90 12.68
CA ARG A 390 -11.90 6.53 13.11
C ARG A 390 -10.95 6.56 14.30
N LYS A 391 -11.16 5.68 15.27
CA LYS A 391 -10.19 5.44 16.35
C LYS A 391 -9.31 4.24 15.97
N GLY A 392 -8.00 4.43 15.98
CA GLY A 392 -7.00 3.38 15.75
C GLY A 392 -7.00 2.29 16.84
N ILE A 393 -6.25 1.22 16.61
CA ILE A 393 -5.99 0.23 17.64
C ILE A 393 -5.06 0.86 18.69
N PRO A 394 -5.40 0.84 19.99
CA PRO A 394 -4.53 1.38 21.03
C PRO A 394 -3.17 0.67 21.00
N SER A 395 -2.07 1.43 21.08
CA SER A 395 -0.72 0.85 21.12
C SER A 395 -0.20 0.81 22.55
N MET A 396 -0.09 -0.38 23.14
CA MET A 396 0.49 -0.55 24.48
C MET A 396 1.97 -0.14 24.54
N ALA A 397 2.67 -0.20 23.41
CA ALA A 397 4.07 0.24 23.32
C ALA A 397 4.21 1.76 23.47
N LEU A 398 3.25 2.55 22.97
CA LEU A 398 3.27 4.01 22.95
C LEU A 398 2.43 4.64 24.08
N ALA A 399 1.53 3.90 24.70
CA ALA A 399 0.64 4.38 25.74
C ALA A 399 1.40 4.80 27.02
N THR A 400 0.91 5.83 27.71
CA THR A 400 1.37 6.22 29.04
C THR A 400 1.01 5.15 30.07
N GLU A 401 1.55 5.25 31.30
CA GLU A 401 1.26 4.30 32.38
C GLU A 401 -0.23 4.30 32.73
N GLU A 402 -0.84 5.49 32.83
CA GLU A 402 -2.26 5.66 33.11
C GLU A 402 -3.16 5.07 32.03
N GLU A 403 -2.79 5.27 30.74
CA GLU A 403 -3.51 4.69 29.61
C GLU A 403 -3.40 3.17 29.58
N ARG A 404 -2.21 2.60 29.87
CA ARG A 404 -2.03 1.15 30.00
C ARG A 404 -2.90 0.55 31.10
N GLU A 405 -2.90 1.17 32.28
CA GLU A 405 -3.75 0.74 33.39
C GLU A 405 -5.24 0.80 33.05
N ALA A 406 -5.66 1.84 32.32
CA ALA A 406 -7.04 1.99 31.87
C ALA A 406 -7.43 0.87 30.89
N LEU A 407 -6.59 0.63 29.87
CA LEU A 407 -6.80 -0.44 28.87
C LEU A 407 -6.84 -1.83 29.53
N ILE A 408 -5.93 -2.13 30.46
CA ILE A 408 -5.89 -3.41 31.17
C ILE A 408 -7.14 -3.58 32.06
N ARG A 409 -7.62 -2.51 32.66
CA ARG A 409 -8.83 -2.53 33.51
C ARG A 409 -10.08 -2.77 32.69
N GLU A 410 -10.15 -2.22 31.49
CA GLU A 410 -11.23 -2.42 30.53
C GLU A 410 -11.22 -3.83 29.94
N ASN A 411 -10.04 -4.28 29.49
CA ASN A 411 -9.84 -5.62 28.94
C ASN A 411 -8.50 -6.22 29.41
N PRO A 412 -8.52 -7.23 30.29
CA PRO A 412 -7.30 -7.86 30.81
C PRO A 412 -6.36 -8.46 29.75
N ALA A 413 -6.83 -8.71 28.52
CA ALA A 413 -6.02 -9.18 27.40
C ALA A 413 -4.90 -8.19 27.03
N PHE A 414 -5.06 -6.89 27.34
CA PHE A 414 -3.99 -5.90 27.16
C PHE A 414 -2.80 -6.09 28.12
N ALA A 415 -2.92 -6.89 29.20
CA ALA A 415 -1.80 -7.24 30.04
C ALA A 415 -0.93 -8.38 29.48
N ASN A 416 -1.43 -9.14 28.50
CA ASN A 416 -0.74 -10.32 27.97
C ASN A 416 0.11 -9.96 26.74
N VAL A 417 1.42 -9.79 26.91
CA VAL A 417 2.37 -9.47 25.82
C VAL A 417 2.63 -10.71 24.96
N ILE A 418 2.22 -10.65 23.69
CA ILE A 418 2.40 -11.70 22.69
C ILE A 418 3.68 -11.47 21.87
N CYS A 419 3.86 -10.28 21.32
CA CYS A 419 5.06 -9.91 20.58
C CYS A 419 5.98 -9.04 21.43
N ARG A 420 7.12 -9.61 21.88
CA ARG A 420 8.07 -8.90 22.75
C ARG A 420 8.92 -7.87 21.99
N CYS A 421 9.20 -8.11 20.71
CA CYS A 421 10.03 -7.21 19.90
C CYS A 421 9.32 -5.86 19.62
N GLU A 422 8.00 -5.89 19.43
CA GLU A 422 7.16 -4.72 19.14
C GLU A 422 6.23 -4.36 20.32
N LEU A 423 6.31 -5.09 21.44
CA LEU A 423 5.48 -4.92 22.64
C LEU A 423 3.97 -4.98 22.36
N VAL A 424 3.55 -5.85 21.42
CA VAL A 424 2.14 -6.03 21.08
C VAL A 424 1.49 -7.06 22.02
N THR A 425 0.31 -6.71 22.51
CA THR A 425 -0.47 -7.52 23.44
C THR A 425 -1.57 -8.34 22.76
N GLU A 426 -2.16 -9.29 23.48
CA GLU A 426 -3.34 -10.04 23.04
C GLU A 426 -4.52 -9.09 22.79
N GLY A 427 -4.73 -8.07 23.64
CA GLY A 427 -5.79 -7.08 23.46
C GLY A 427 -5.72 -6.37 22.12
N GLU A 428 -4.50 -5.94 21.68
CA GLU A 428 -4.31 -5.32 20.37
C GLU A 428 -4.60 -6.30 19.21
N ILE A 429 -4.28 -7.59 19.38
CA ILE A 429 -4.57 -8.62 18.37
C ILE A 429 -6.07 -8.88 18.28
N LEU A 430 -6.78 -8.93 19.41
CA LEU A 430 -8.24 -9.07 19.44
C LEU A 430 -8.92 -7.88 18.74
N GLU A 431 -8.49 -6.66 19.03
CA GLU A 431 -8.94 -5.47 18.33
C GLU A 431 -8.75 -5.62 16.80
N ALA A 432 -7.57 -6.05 16.36
CA ALA A 432 -7.28 -6.22 14.94
C ALA A 432 -8.18 -7.26 14.24
N ILE A 433 -8.67 -8.26 14.97
CA ILE A 433 -9.55 -9.32 14.43
C ILE A 433 -11.01 -8.84 14.37
N HIS A 434 -11.49 -8.14 15.40
CA HIS A 434 -12.91 -7.81 15.55
C HIS A 434 -13.36 -6.48 14.95
N ARG A 435 -12.44 -5.69 14.37
CA ARG A 435 -12.76 -4.42 13.71
C ARG A 435 -13.51 -4.62 12.37
N PRO A 436 -14.16 -3.58 11.84
CA PRO A 436 -14.61 -3.59 10.45
C PRO A 436 -13.43 -3.96 9.53
N VAL A 437 -13.63 -4.84 8.56
CA VAL A 437 -12.55 -5.38 7.73
C VAL A 437 -11.42 -6.01 8.56
N GLY A 438 -11.78 -6.77 9.60
CA GLY A 438 -10.85 -7.38 10.56
C GLY A 438 -9.87 -8.38 9.95
N ALA A 439 -8.75 -8.62 10.64
CA ALA A 439 -7.73 -9.55 10.23
C ALA A 439 -8.20 -11.01 10.35
N THR A 440 -7.93 -11.81 9.31
CA THR A 440 -8.22 -13.25 9.28
C THR A 440 -6.97 -14.10 9.09
N THR A 441 -5.81 -13.47 8.90
CA THR A 441 -4.52 -14.12 8.63
C THR A 441 -3.45 -13.58 9.56
N LEU A 442 -2.31 -14.28 9.67
CA LEU A 442 -1.17 -13.81 10.47
C LEU A 442 -0.63 -12.48 9.97
N ASP A 443 -0.51 -12.31 8.66
CA ASP A 443 -0.02 -11.05 8.08
C ASP A 443 -1.11 -9.95 8.13
N GLY A 444 -2.38 -10.30 8.18
CA GLY A 444 -3.47 -9.37 8.47
C GLY A 444 -3.34 -8.76 9.89
N VAL A 445 -3.06 -9.58 10.90
CA VAL A 445 -2.74 -9.12 12.27
C VAL A 445 -1.47 -8.27 12.27
N LYS A 446 -0.42 -8.75 11.61
CA LYS A 446 0.89 -8.07 11.50
C LYS A 446 0.75 -6.66 10.91
N ARG A 447 -0.03 -6.47 9.85
CA ARG A 447 -0.23 -5.14 9.22
C ARG A 447 -1.00 -4.17 10.13
N ARG A 448 -1.87 -4.66 11.01
CA ARG A 448 -2.68 -3.83 11.92
C ARG A 448 -1.99 -3.51 13.23
N THR A 449 -1.20 -4.44 13.76
CA THR A 449 -0.62 -4.35 15.12
C THR A 449 0.90 -4.29 15.16
N ARG A 450 1.60 -4.64 14.06
CA ARG A 450 3.05 -4.89 13.99
C ARG A 450 3.53 -6.19 14.66
N ALA A 451 2.65 -7.03 15.20
CA ALA A 451 3.04 -8.35 15.70
C ALA A 451 3.77 -9.15 14.62
N GLY A 452 5.03 -9.51 14.85
CA GLY A 452 5.87 -10.20 13.87
C GLY A 452 6.78 -9.31 13.00
N MET A 453 6.71 -7.97 13.11
CA MET A 453 7.57 -7.05 12.35
C MET A 453 8.91 -6.72 13.01
N GLY A 454 9.12 -7.10 14.26
CA GLY A 454 10.36 -6.82 14.94
C GLY A 454 11.51 -7.74 14.54
N ARG A 455 12.66 -7.57 15.20
CA ARG A 455 13.94 -8.23 14.88
C ARG A 455 13.87 -9.75 14.66
N CYS A 456 13.00 -10.47 15.38
CA CYS A 456 12.86 -11.93 15.25
C CYS A 456 11.96 -12.37 14.08
N GLN A 457 11.31 -11.44 13.37
CA GLN A 457 10.45 -11.70 12.20
C GLN A 457 9.45 -12.84 12.47
N ALA A 458 8.61 -12.66 13.50
CA ALA A 458 7.57 -13.60 13.94
C ALA A 458 8.05 -14.92 14.57
N GLY A 459 9.36 -15.16 14.72
CA GLY A 459 9.91 -16.42 15.22
C GLY A 459 9.41 -16.87 16.58
N PHE A 460 8.91 -15.95 17.44
CA PHE A 460 8.38 -16.28 18.76
C PHE A 460 6.88 -16.03 18.91
N CYS A 461 6.32 -15.02 18.25
CA CYS A 461 4.91 -14.67 18.44
C CYS A 461 3.94 -15.42 17.53
N SER A 462 4.39 -15.96 16.37
CA SER A 462 3.49 -16.64 15.41
C SER A 462 2.63 -17.75 16.03
N PRO A 463 3.15 -18.68 16.86
CA PRO A 463 2.31 -19.75 17.43
C PRO A 463 1.17 -19.20 18.29
N LYS A 464 1.44 -18.15 19.09
CA LYS A 464 0.43 -17.51 19.91
C LYS A 464 -0.57 -16.71 19.10
N THR A 465 -0.13 -15.98 18.08
CA THR A 465 -1.02 -15.25 17.18
C THR A 465 -1.92 -16.22 16.41
N LEU A 466 -1.38 -17.37 15.97
CA LEU A 466 -2.15 -18.43 15.31
C LEU A 466 -3.21 -19.02 16.26
N GLU A 467 -2.85 -19.29 17.51
CA GLU A 467 -3.77 -19.79 18.56
C GLU A 467 -4.93 -18.80 18.78
N ILE A 468 -4.63 -17.49 18.86
CA ILE A 468 -5.64 -16.45 19.03
C ILE A 468 -6.55 -16.39 17.80
N LEU A 469 -5.99 -16.36 16.57
CA LEU A 469 -6.79 -16.38 15.34
C LEU A 469 -7.70 -17.60 15.26
N SER A 470 -7.17 -18.78 15.55
CA SER A 470 -7.93 -20.03 15.56
C SER A 470 -9.12 -19.97 16.53
N ARG A 471 -8.88 -19.47 17.73
CA ARG A 471 -9.90 -19.30 18.76
C ARG A 471 -10.99 -18.29 18.34
N GLU A 472 -10.59 -17.12 17.90
CA GLU A 472 -11.53 -16.01 17.60
C GLU A 472 -12.32 -16.24 16.30
N LEU A 473 -11.72 -16.89 15.31
CA LEU A 473 -12.36 -17.21 14.03
C LEU A 473 -13.08 -18.57 14.05
N HIS A 474 -12.96 -19.34 15.14
CA HIS A 474 -13.50 -20.71 15.27
C HIS A 474 -13.04 -21.66 14.16
N LEU A 475 -11.77 -21.52 13.73
CA LEU A 475 -11.14 -22.34 12.70
C LEU A 475 -10.15 -23.33 13.32
N ASP A 476 -9.97 -24.50 12.67
CA ASP A 476 -8.86 -25.41 13.03
C ASP A 476 -7.53 -24.67 12.82
N PRO A 477 -6.54 -24.81 13.72
CA PRO A 477 -5.22 -24.20 13.54
C PRO A 477 -4.57 -24.47 12.18
N ALA A 478 -4.85 -25.62 11.55
CA ALA A 478 -4.37 -25.94 10.20
C ALA A 478 -5.03 -25.13 9.06
N GLN A 479 -6.16 -24.48 9.35
CA GLN A 479 -6.84 -23.59 8.39
C GLN A 479 -6.36 -22.14 8.49
N ILE A 480 -5.58 -21.80 9.52
CA ILE A 480 -5.02 -20.45 9.66
C ILE A 480 -3.86 -20.28 8.67
N THR A 481 -3.99 -19.29 7.81
CA THR A 481 -3.00 -18.99 6.79
C THR A 481 -2.07 -17.84 7.22
N LYS A 482 -0.91 -17.78 6.58
CA LYS A 482 -0.02 -16.62 6.72
C LYS A 482 -0.60 -15.40 5.99
N GLU A 483 -1.02 -15.58 4.73
CA GLU A 483 -1.45 -14.50 3.83
C GLU A 483 -2.52 -14.96 2.83
N GLY A 484 -3.48 -15.79 3.24
CA GLY A 484 -4.53 -16.35 2.39
C GLY A 484 -4.22 -17.77 1.91
N THR A 485 -5.10 -18.30 1.07
CA THR A 485 -5.08 -19.69 0.58
C THR A 485 -3.72 -20.06 -0.03
N GLY A 486 -3.20 -21.22 0.36
CA GLY A 486 -1.90 -21.74 -0.11
C GLY A 486 -0.71 -21.29 0.76
N SER A 487 -0.95 -20.54 1.85
CA SER A 487 0.07 -20.11 2.80
C SER A 487 -0.14 -20.66 4.22
N GLU A 488 -0.71 -21.86 4.32
CA GLU A 488 -0.92 -22.57 5.58
C GLU A 488 0.43 -22.91 6.23
N ILE A 489 0.56 -22.60 7.54
CA ILE A 489 1.80 -22.88 8.27
C ILE A 489 1.80 -24.30 8.82
N LEU A 490 0.63 -24.81 9.22
CA LEU A 490 0.47 -26.15 9.73
C LEU A 490 -0.09 -27.06 8.63
N VAL A 491 0.65 -28.12 8.30
CA VAL A 491 0.27 -29.08 7.24
C VAL A 491 -0.53 -30.27 7.78
N GLY A 492 -0.72 -30.37 9.09
CA GLY A 492 -1.49 -31.43 9.73
C GLY A 492 -1.05 -31.70 11.17
N LYS A 493 -1.72 -32.66 11.81
CA LYS A 493 -1.39 -33.13 13.17
C LYS A 493 -0.31 -34.20 13.10
N ASN A 494 0.68 -34.15 13.98
CA ASN A 494 1.76 -35.13 14.04
C ASN A 494 1.38 -36.43 14.78
N LYS A 495 0.21 -36.43 15.46
CA LYS A 495 -0.36 -37.58 16.15
C LYS A 495 -1.82 -37.72 15.74
N ASP A 496 -2.09 -38.57 14.74
CA ASP A 496 -3.44 -39.02 14.45
C ASP A 496 -3.82 -40.10 15.44
N THR A 497 -4.82 -39.84 16.24
CA THR A 497 -5.31 -40.79 17.25
C THR A 497 -6.45 -41.67 16.74
N ALA A 498 -6.79 -41.66 15.47
CA ALA A 498 -7.81 -42.52 14.88
C ALA A 498 -7.16 -43.80 14.38
N PRO A 499 -7.45 -45.00 14.98
CA PRO A 499 -7.08 -46.25 14.36
C PRO A 499 -8.04 -46.53 13.20
N GLY A 500 -7.61 -46.36 11.96
CA GLY A 500 -8.35 -46.90 10.84
C GLY A 500 -8.37 -46.18 9.50
N GLU A 501 -7.88 -44.96 9.38
CA GLU A 501 -7.72 -44.33 8.06
C GLU A 501 -6.27 -43.95 7.82
N GLY A 502 -5.49 -44.89 7.33
CA GLY A 502 -4.13 -44.65 6.87
C GLY A 502 -4.15 -43.73 5.66
N GLY A 503 -4.13 -42.42 5.92
CA GLY A 503 -3.81 -41.41 4.92
C GLY A 503 -2.39 -41.65 4.43
N THR A 504 -2.25 -42.31 3.29
CA THR A 504 -0.97 -42.41 2.60
C THR A 504 -0.49 -41.02 2.22
N TRP A 505 0.54 -40.52 2.90
CA TRP A 505 1.29 -39.38 2.47
C TRP A 505 1.88 -39.66 1.10
N LYS A 506 1.19 -39.25 0.04
CA LYS A 506 1.82 -39.15 -1.27
C LYS A 506 2.74 -37.92 -1.22
N ARG A 507 4.01 -38.16 -0.89
CA ARG A 507 5.08 -37.26 -1.28
C ARG A 507 5.05 -37.12 -2.79
N THR A 508 4.44 -36.08 -3.33
CA THR A 508 4.75 -35.61 -4.67
C THR A 508 6.10 -34.89 -4.56
N GLN A 509 7.16 -35.63 -4.33
CA GLN A 509 8.50 -35.21 -4.69
C GLN A 509 8.68 -35.63 -6.14
N GLU A 510 8.43 -34.74 -7.06
CA GLU A 510 9.18 -34.79 -8.31
C GLU A 510 10.66 -34.56 -7.94
N PRO A 511 11.57 -35.43 -8.33
CA PRO A 511 12.98 -35.22 -8.05
C PRO A 511 13.42 -34.01 -8.86
N VAL A 512 13.84 -32.95 -8.18
CA VAL A 512 14.67 -31.90 -8.78
C VAL A 512 15.86 -32.60 -9.41
N GLY A 513 15.94 -32.56 -10.73
CA GLY A 513 16.98 -33.23 -11.51
C GLY A 513 18.36 -32.83 -11.03
N LYS A 514 19.13 -33.80 -10.61
CA LYS A 514 20.57 -33.69 -10.47
C LYS A 514 21.18 -33.65 -11.88
N GLU A 515 21.14 -32.48 -12.51
CA GLU A 515 21.97 -32.21 -13.69
C GLU A 515 22.23 -30.70 -13.70
N ALA A 516 23.35 -30.28 -13.15
CA ALA A 516 24.20 -29.13 -13.47
C ALA A 516 25.18 -28.82 -12.31
N LEU A 517 26.05 -29.78 -12.03
CA LEU A 517 27.32 -29.50 -11.35
C LEU A 517 28.37 -30.31 -12.07
N HIS A 518 28.81 -29.82 -13.25
CA HIS A 518 30.07 -30.10 -13.93
C HIS A 518 30.04 -29.32 -15.26
N GLU A 519 30.53 -28.08 -15.21
CA GLU A 519 31.50 -27.48 -16.13
C GLU A 519 31.82 -26.05 -15.65
#